data_10c60e9c8d973b9ace85df7d32a5af60
#
_entry.id   10c60e9c8d973b9ace85df7d32a5af60
#
_cell.length_a   1.000
_cell.length_b   1.000
_cell.length_c   1.000
_cell.angle_alpha   90.00
_cell.angle_beta   90.00
_cell.angle_gamma   90.00
#
_symmetry.space_group_name_H-M   'P 1'
#
loop_
_entity.id
_entity.type
_entity.pdbx_description
1 polymer ?
#
loop_
_entity_poly.entity_id
_entity_poly.type
_entity_poly.pdbx_seq_one_letter_code
_entity_poly.pdbx_strand_id
1 'polypeptide(L)'
;MDITHQRALIHNEEHFARALARASAGAVIFAFPLLMTMEMWELGFYMDRFRLALFMLVTLPVLFGLSYFSGFEETFCWQDDLIDALTAFGVGFLVSAALLTIFGITTGDQPLPEIVGKIALQSVPASIGAMLARKQLGGRDAPDQERRQRSSYAGELFLMMVGALFVGFNVAPTEEMVLIAYKMTPWHTVALAFLSLGLLHVFVYTVGFAGQESRGEDTFRSVFLRFTVGGYGLALLVSFYLLWTFERVGGLSAMELVTSIVVLGFPAALGAATARLIV
;
A
#
# COMPACT_ATOMS: atom_id res chain seq x y z
N MET A 1 -43.34 10.31 -13.89
CA MET A 1 -42.04 9.80 -13.45
C MET A 1 -42.35 8.64 -12.51
N ASP A 2 -41.97 7.43 -12.89
CA ASP A 2 -42.47 6.18 -12.29
C ASP A 2 -41.89 5.97 -10.88
N ILE A 3 -42.72 5.63 -9.90
CA ILE A 3 -42.34 5.40 -8.50
C ILE A 3 -41.27 4.31 -8.39
N THR A 4 -41.28 3.34 -9.30
CA THR A 4 -40.28 2.28 -9.42
C THR A 4 -38.91 2.85 -9.79
N HIS A 5 -38.83 3.81 -10.69
CA HIS A 5 -37.60 4.47 -11.09
C HIS A 5 -37.01 5.35 -9.98
N GLN A 6 -37.86 6.05 -9.22
CA GLN A 6 -37.44 6.82 -8.05
C GLN A 6 -36.90 5.92 -6.93
N ARG A 7 -37.53 4.79 -6.66
CA ARG A 7 -37.04 3.84 -5.65
C ARG A 7 -35.70 3.23 -6.05
N ALA A 8 -35.49 2.90 -7.32
CA ALA A 8 -34.22 2.40 -7.83
C ALA A 8 -33.09 3.44 -7.70
N LEU A 9 -33.37 4.71 -7.99
CA LEU A 9 -32.39 5.80 -7.82
C LEU A 9 -32.01 6.00 -6.35
N ILE A 10 -33.01 6.06 -5.45
CA ILE A 10 -32.76 6.22 -4.00
C ILE A 10 -31.95 5.04 -3.46
N HIS A 11 -32.25 3.82 -3.87
CA HIS A 11 -31.50 2.62 -3.43
C HIS A 11 -30.05 2.64 -3.90
N ASN A 12 -29.81 3.11 -5.13
CA ASN A 12 -28.46 3.26 -5.69
C ASN A 12 -27.66 4.35 -4.95
N GLU A 13 -28.29 5.49 -4.63
CA GLU A 13 -27.67 6.58 -3.86
C GLU A 13 -27.31 6.13 -2.43
N GLU A 14 -28.17 5.38 -1.75
CA GLU A 14 -27.86 4.84 -0.42
C GLU A 14 -26.72 3.83 -0.46
N HIS A 15 -26.63 3.01 -1.49
CA HIS A 15 -25.55 2.04 -1.66
C HIS A 15 -24.21 2.75 -1.88
N PHE A 16 -24.19 3.73 -2.76
CA PHE A 16 -23.01 4.56 -3.03
C PHE A 16 -22.56 5.34 -1.78
N ALA A 17 -23.48 5.94 -1.04
CA ALA A 17 -23.15 6.66 0.19
C ALA A 17 -22.52 5.74 1.25
N ARG A 18 -23.02 4.50 1.38
CA ARG A 18 -22.40 3.50 2.28
C ARG A 18 -21.02 3.07 1.82
N ALA A 19 -20.83 2.88 0.51
CA ALA A 19 -19.53 2.55 -0.07
C ALA A 19 -18.51 3.67 0.20
N LEU A 20 -18.91 4.93 -0.02
CA LEU A 20 -18.10 6.12 0.23
C LEU A 20 -17.76 6.29 1.71
N ALA A 21 -18.71 6.02 2.62
CA ALA A 21 -18.47 6.05 4.07
C ALA A 21 -17.46 4.98 4.49
N ARG A 22 -17.56 3.76 3.94
CA ARG A 22 -16.56 2.69 4.18
C ARG A 22 -15.19 3.07 3.64
N ALA A 23 -15.13 3.61 2.40
CA ALA A 23 -13.88 4.09 1.81
C ALA A 23 -13.22 5.17 2.67
N SER A 24 -14.01 6.13 3.17
CA SER A 24 -13.51 7.17 4.08
C SER A 24 -12.99 6.59 5.40
N ALA A 25 -13.70 5.62 5.99
CA ALA A 25 -13.25 4.94 7.20
C ALA A 25 -11.94 4.17 6.97
N GLY A 26 -11.81 3.46 5.85
CA GLY A 26 -10.59 2.78 5.45
C GLY A 26 -9.43 3.76 5.23
N ALA A 27 -9.70 4.88 4.56
CA ALA A 27 -8.72 5.95 4.38
C ALA A 27 -8.18 6.46 5.72
N VAL A 28 -9.06 6.70 6.70
CA VAL A 28 -8.66 7.12 8.05
C VAL A 28 -7.79 6.05 8.72
N ILE A 29 -8.26 4.80 8.77
CA ILE A 29 -7.56 3.71 9.46
C ILE A 29 -6.16 3.49 8.90
N PHE A 30 -6.02 3.47 7.59
CA PHE A 30 -4.75 3.18 6.93
C PHE A 30 -3.79 4.39 6.88
N ALA A 31 -4.33 5.61 6.88
CA ALA A 31 -3.52 6.81 6.95
C ALA A 31 -3.03 7.13 8.38
N PHE A 32 -3.73 6.62 9.40
CA PHE A 32 -3.52 7.01 10.79
C PHE A 32 -2.09 6.76 11.31
N PRO A 33 -1.43 5.60 11.07
CA PRO A 33 -0.06 5.39 11.55
C PRO A 33 0.91 6.44 11.02
N LEU A 34 0.81 6.77 9.72
CA LEU A 34 1.65 7.79 9.08
C LEU A 34 1.32 9.20 9.55
N LEU A 35 0.03 9.49 9.80
CA LEU A 35 -0.42 10.75 10.35
C LEU A 35 0.22 11.03 11.72
N MET A 36 0.55 9.99 12.49
CA MET A 36 1.19 10.10 13.80
C MET A 36 2.71 10.22 13.74
N THR A 37 3.31 10.27 12.56
CA THR A 37 4.77 10.41 12.39
C THR A 37 5.12 11.85 11.96
N MET A 38 5.94 12.51 12.76
CA MET A 38 6.36 13.90 12.51
C MET A 38 7.14 14.01 11.19
N GLU A 39 7.94 13.01 10.86
CA GLU A 39 8.75 12.99 9.63
C GLU A 39 7.89 13.06 8.37
N MET A 40 6.67 12.51 8.40
CA MET A 40 5.76 12.62 7.26
C MET A 40 5.27 14.04 7.04
N TRP A 41 5.08 14.81 8.11
CA TRP A 41 4.67 16.21 7.98
C TRP A 41 5.80 17.08 7.45
N GLU A 42 7.03 16.81 7.92
CA GLU A 42 8.22 17.51 7.46
C GLU A 42 8.54 17.19 6.00
N LEU A 43 8.42 15.91 5.58
CA LEU A 43 8.59 15.50 4.18
C LEU A 43 7.66 16.29 3.24
N GLY A 44 6.43 16.55 3.62
CA GLY A 44 5.51 17.39 2.85
C GLY A 44 6.01 18.81 2.59
N PHE A 45 6.90 19.33 3.46
CA PHE A 45 7.53 20.62 3.33
C PHE A 45 8.76 20.61 2.41
N TYR A 46 9.75 19.72 2.66
CA TYR A 46 11.06 19.79 1.99
C TYR A 46 11.24 18.80 0.83
N MET A 47 10.38 17.79 0.71
CA MET A 47 10.47 16.77 -0.34
C MET A 47 10.49 17.40 -1.74
N ASP A 48 11.36 16.91 -2.60
CA ASP A 48 11.46 17.30 -4.00
C ASP A 48 10.12 17.11 -4.73
N ARG A 49 9.67 18.15 -5.43
CA ARG A 49 8.35 18.17 -6.08
C ARG A 49 8.21 17.16 -7.21
N PHE A 50 9.30 16.83 -7.90
CA PHE A 50 9.28 15.80 -8.93
C PHE A 50 9.08 14.41 -8.29
N ARG A 51 9.76 14.12 -7.17
CA ARG A 51 9.60 12.86 -6.44
C ARG A 51 8.19 12.72 -5.88
N LEU A 52 7.63 13.79 -5.32
CA LEU A 52 6.25 13.81 -4.84
C LEU A 52 5.27 13.55 -5.99
N ALA A 53 5.42 14.23 -7.12
CA ALA A 53 4.57 14.03 -8.29
C ALA A 53 4.70 12.61 -8.85
N LEU A 54 5.90 12.05 -8.92
CA LEU A 54 6.12 10.67 -9.35
C LEU A 54 5.49 9.68 -8.36
N PHE A 55 5.58 9.94 -7.07
CA PHE A 55 4.97 9.11 -6.03
C PHE A 55 3.43 9.05 -6.19
N MET A 56 2.80 10.19 -6.40
CA MET A 56 1.36 10.26 -6.68
C MET A 56 1.02 9.57 -8.01
N LEU A 57 1.82 9.79 -9.07
CA LEU A 57 1.60 9.17 -10.36
C LEU A 57 1.72 7.64 -10.32
N VAL A 58 2.70 7.10 -9.60
CA VAL A 58 2.88 5.64 -9.40
C VAL A 58 1.73 5.05 -8.57
N THR A 59 1.13 5.83 -7.69
CA THR A 59 -0.01 5.37 -6.90
C THR A 59 -1.23 5.07 -7.77
N LEU A 60 -1.49 5.80 -8.84
CA LEU A 60 -2.66 5.59 -9.70
C LEU A 60 -2.70 4.17 -10.33
N PRO A 61 -1.64 3.65 -11.00
CA PRO A 61 -1.66 2.27 -11.47
C PRO A 61 -1.72 1.22 -10.35
N VAL A 62 -1.20 1.53 -9.15
CA VAL A 62 -1.37 0.66 -7.98
C VAL A 62 -2.84 0.60 -7.56
N LEU A 63 -3.53 1.73 -7.48
CA LEU A 63 -4.96 1.78 -7.17
C LEU A 63 -5.80 1.11 -8.26
N PHE A 64 -5.48 1.33 -9.53
CA PHE A 64 -6.14 0.66 -10.66
C PHE A 64 -6.02 -0.87 -10.56
N GLY A 65 -4.82 -1.39 -10.29
CA GLY A 65 -4.64 -2.82 -10.06
C GLY A 65 -5.36 -3.32 -8.80
N LEU A 66 -5.37 -2.53 -7.72
CA LEU A 66 -6.12 -2.86 -6.51
C LEU A 66 -7.64 -2.90 -6.74
N SER A 67 -8.19 -2.02 -7.60
CA SER A 67 -9.60 -2.04 -7.94
C SER A 67 -10.03 -3.40 -8.48
N TYR A 68 -9.23 -3.99 -9.36
CA TYR A 68 -9.50 -5.32 -9.89
C TYR A 68 -9.58 -6.42 -8.80
N PHE A 69 -8.72 -6.33 -7.75
CA PHE A 69 -8.68 -7.34 -6.68
C PHE A 69 -9.55 -6.98 -5.47
N SER A 70 -9.79 -5.70 -5.20
CA SER A 70 -10.36 -5.20 -3.94
C SER A 70 -11.09 -3.87 -4.07
N GLY A 71 -11.64 -3.53 -5.24
CA GLY A 71 -12.36 -2.28 -5.47
C GLY A 71 -13.42 -1.97 -4.43
N PHE A 72 -13.71 -0.69 -4.19
CA PHE A 72 -14.73 -0.29 -3.21
C PHE A 72 -16.16 -0.50 -3.74
N GLU A 73 -16.32 -0.67 -5.06
CA GLU A 73 -17.54 -1.12 -5.75
C GLU A 73 -17.26 -2.33 -6.65
N GLU A 74 -18.30 -3.00 -7.15
CA GLU A 74 -18.15 -4.08 -8.14
C GLU A 74 -17.85 -3.49 -9.51
N THR A 75 -16.70 -3.87 -10.08
CA THR A 75 -16.25 -3.44 -11.39
C THR A 75 -16.46 -4.53 -12.42
N PHE A 76 -16.97 -4.15 -13.59
CA PHE A 76 -17.25 -5.08 -14.70
C PHE A 76 -16.36 -4.82 -15.91
N CYS A 77 -15.77 -3.62 -16.01
CA CYS A 77 -14.88 -3.25 -17.11
C CYS A 77 -13.74 -2.37 -16.60
N TRP A 78 -12.68 -2.22 -17.41
CA TRP A 78 -11.50 -1.43 -17.06
C TRP A 78 -11.80 0.06 -16.78
N GLN A 79 -12.89 0.59 -17.34
CA GLN A 79 -13.34 1.96 -17.11
C GLN A 79 -13.88 2.12 -15.68
N ASP A 80 -14.60 1.11 -15.18
CA ASP A 80 -15.08 1.09 -13.80
C ASP A 80 -13.90 1.04 -12.83
N ASP A 81 -12.88 0.20 -13.12
CA ASP A 81 -11.65 0.13 -12.32
C ASP A 81 -10.91 1.47 -12.27
N LEU A 82 -10.90 2.22 -13.39
CA LEU A 82 -10.29 3.54 -13.44
C LEU A 82 -11.08 4.56 -12.61
N ILE A 83 -12.39 4.56 -12.71
CA ILE A 83 -13.28 5.45 -11.93
C ILE A 83 -13.14 5.14 -10.44
N ASP A 84 -13.10 3.86 -10.09
CA ASP A 84 -12.91 3.39 -8.73
C ASP A 84 -11.57 3.85 -8.14
N ALA A 85 -10.47 3.70 -8.91
CA ALA A 85 -9.15 4.17 -8.54
C ALA A 85 -9.09 5.69 -8.33
N LEU A 86 -9.68 6.46 -9.25
CA LEU A 86 -9.73 7.92 -9.14
C LEU A 86 -10.61 8.38 -7.97
N THR A 87 -11.71 7.68 -7.72
CA THR A 87 -12.59 7.96 -6.58
C THR A 87 -11.89 7.68 -5.26
N ALA A 88 -11.21 6.52 -5.14
CA ALA A 88 -10.41 6.20 -3.96
C ALA A 88 -9.29 7.22 -3.73
N PHE A 89 -8.64 7.68 -4.80
CA PHE A 89 -7.62 8.73 -4.73
C PHE A 89 -8.23 10.06 -4.24
N GLY A 90 -9.39 10.45 -4.78
CA GLY A 90 -10.12 11.65 -4.35
C GLY A 90 -10.55 11.58 -2.89
N VAL A 91 -11.09 10.44 -2.45
CA VAL A 91 -11.43 10.18 -1.03
C VAL A 91 -10.19 10.28 -0.15
N GLY A 92 -9.09 9.64 -0.54
CA GLY A 92 -7.82 9.70 0.19
C GLY A 92 -7.32 11.13 0.35
N PHE A 93 -7.40 11.93 -0.72
CA PHE A 93 -6.99 13.34 -0.69
C PHE A 93 -7.88 14.19 0.23
N LEU A 94 -9.20 14.04 0.15
CA LEU A 94 -10.15 14.80 0.97
C LEU A 94 -10.05 14.42 2.45
N VAL A 95 -9.95 13.13 2.75
CA VAL A 95 -9.77 12.62 4.12
C VAL A 95 -8.45 13.12 4.71
N SER A 96 -7.37 13.07 3.93
CA SER A 96 -6.06 13.58 4.37
C SER A 96 -6.10 15.08 4.65
N ALA A 97 -6.73 15.86 3.76
CA ALA A 97 -6.90 17.30 3.97
C ALA A 97 -7.70 17.58 5.25
N ALA A 98 -8.81 16.88 5.46
CA ALA A 98 -9.64 17.03 6.65
C ALA A 98 -8.87 16.68 7.93
N LEU A 99 -8.20 15.52 7.96
CA LEU A 99 -7.45 15.07 9.14
C LEU A 99 -6.29 16.00 9.48
N LEU A 100 -5.46 16.37 8.50
CA LEU A 100 -4.32 17.26 8.73
C LEU A 100 -4.77 18.63 9.24
N THR A 101 -5.92 19.12 8.78
CA THR A 101 -6.51 20.38 9.26
C THR A 101 -7.08 20.25 10.67
N ILE A 102 -7.83 19.17 10.95
CA ILE A 102 -8.43 18.93 12.28
C ILE A 102 -7.33 18.75 13.35
N PHE A 103 -6.22 18.08 13.00
CA PHE A 103 -5.07 17.92 13.91
C PHE A 103 -4.18 19.17 14.02
N GLY A 104 -4.49 20.24 13.27
CA GLY A 104 -3.71 21.48 13.28
C GLY A 104 -2.33 21.37 12.64
N ILE A 105 -2.09 20.30 11.83
CA ILE A 105 -0.83 20.08 11.11
C ILE A 105 -0.75 20.97 9.87
N THR A 106 -1.91 21.26 9.27
CA THR A 106 -2.05 22.29 8.22
C THR A 106 -2.88 23.45 8.77
N THR A 107 -2.32 24.65 8.67
CA THR A 107 -2.92 25.91 9.15
C THR A 107 -2.92 26.95 8.03
N GLY A 108 -3.82 27.94 8.12
CA GLY A 108 -4.00 28.94 7.07
C GLY A 108 -2.84 29.93 6.91
N ASP A 109 -1.91 29.97 7.84
CA ASP A 109 -0.70 30.79 7.83
C ASP A 109 0.50 30.12 7.11
N GLN A 110 0.40 28.79 6.82
CA GLN A 110 1.43 28.07 6.09
C GLN A 110 1.38 28.37 4.59
N PRO A 111 2.53 28.32 3.89
CA PRO A 111 2.59 28.44 2.45
C PRO A 111 1.76 27.34 1.75
N LEU A 112 0.98 27.73 0.74
CA LEU A 112 0.15 26.80 -0.01
C LEU A 112 0.91 25.58 -0.56
N PRO A 113 2.16 25.68 -1.08
CA PRO A 113 2.94 24.52 -1.50
C PRO A 113 3.24 23.53 -0.38
N GLU A 114 3.38 23.98 0.87
CA GLU A 114 3.59 23.12 2.03
C GLU A 114 2.31 22.37 2.38
N ILE A 115 1.18 23.08 2.47
CA ILE A 115 -0.13 22.47 2.73
C ILE A 115 -0.45 21.39 1.70
N VAL A 116 -0.29 21.71 0.41
CA VAL A 116 -0.52 20.78 -0.69
C VAL A 116 0.45 19.59 -0.62
N GLY A 117 1.72 19.82 -0.29
CA GLY A 117 2.72 18.76 -0.16
C GLY A 117 2.35 17.76 0.94
N LYS A 118 1.96 18.24 2.12
CA LYS A 118 1.53 17.40 3.25
C LYS A 118 0.29 16.57 2.89
N ILE A 119 -0.72 17.20 2.29
CA ILE A 119 -1.96 16.53 1.89
C ILE A 119 -1.67 15.49 0.79
N ALA A 120 -0.89 15.83 -0.22
CA ALA A 120 -0.52 14.94 -1.32
C ALA A 120 0.20 13.70 -0.81
N LEU A 121 1.17 13.88 0.07
CA LEU A 121 1.95 12.78 0.64
C LEU A 121 1.06 11.83 1.45
N GLN A 122 0.21 12.38 2.32
CA GLN A 122 -0.72 11.63 3.16
C GLN A 122 -1.85 10.96 2.36
N SER A 123 -2.21 11.52 1.20
CA SER A 123 -3.29 10.97 0.35
C SER A 123 -2.97 9.58 -0.21
N VAL A 124 -1.70 9.23 -0.37
CA VAL A 124 -1.30 7.93 -0.93
C VAL A 124 -1.71 6.76 -0.03
N PRO A 125 -1.27 6.66 1.24
CA PRO A 125 -1.73 5.59 2.13
C PRO A 125 -3.24 5.65 2.39
N ALA A 126 -3.83 6.85 2.46
CA ALA A 126 -5.27 7.03 2.61
C ALA A 126 -6.04 6.45 1.42
N SER A 127 -5.57 6.66 0.18
CA SER A 127 -6.19 6.11 -1.03
C SER A 127 -6.12 4.59 -1.08
N ILE A 128 -4.98 4.00 -0.69
CA ILE A 128 -4.84 2.56 -0.57
C ILE A 128 -5.83 2.03 0.47
N GLY A 129 -5.96 2.70 1.61
CA GLY A 129 -6.92 2.36 2.65
C GLY A 129 -8.38 2.46 2.18
N ALA A 130 -8.73 3.50 1.42
CA ALA A 130 -10.05 3.64 0.81
C ALA A 130 -10.38 2.46 -0.11
N MET A 131 -9.42 2.04 -0.94
CA MET A 131 -9.57 0.91 -1.84
C MET A 131 -9.75 -0.43 -1.10
N LEU A 132 -9.05 -0.63 0.02
CA LEU A 132 -9.12 -1.86 0.81
C LEU A 132 -10.33 -1.92 1.75
N ALA A 133 -11.05 -0.80 1.92
CA ALA A 133 -12.12 -0.66 2.91
C ALA A 133 -13.27 -1.66 2.73
N ARG A 134 -13.64 -2.01 1.49
CA ARG A 134 -14.71 -2.96 1.21
C ARG A 134 -14.41 -4.31 1.85
N LYS A 135 -13.19 -4.82 1.74
CA LYS A 135 -12.79 -6.11 2.31
C LYS A 135 -12.58 -6.07 3.81
N GLN A 136 -12.09 -4.95 4.33
CA GLN A 136 -11.81 -4.80 5.75
C GLN A 136 -13.08 -4.51 6.57
N LEU A 137 -14.02 -3.74 6.02
CA LEU A 137 -15.21 -3.23 6.70
C LEU A 137 -16.52 -3.76 6.10
N GLY A 138 -16.47 -4.47 4.97
CA GLY A 138 -17.60 -5.09 4.30
C GLY A 138 -17.68 -6.60 4.53
N GLY A 139 -18.80 -7.23 4.10
CA GLY A 139 -18.92 -8.68 4.06
C GLY A 139 -18.01 -9.29 2.97
N ARG A 140 -17.63 -10.56 3.16
CA ARG A 140 -16.94 -11.34 2.12
C ARG A 140 -17.96 -11.79 1.07
N ASP A 141 -17.93 -11.14 -0.09
CA ASP A 141 -18.81 -11.53 -1.19
C ASP A 141 -18.16 -12.65 -2.04
N ALA A 142 -18.98 -13.59 -2.52
CA ALA A 142 -18.54 -14.76 -3.29
C ALA A 142 -17.74 -14.44 -4.56
N PRO A 143 -18.03 -13.36 -5.34
CA PRO A 143 -17.27 -13.00 -6.54
C PRO A 143 -15.80 -12.68 -6.27
N ASP A 144 -15.49 -12.10 -5.12
CA ASP A 144 -14.11 -11.76 -4.74
C ASP A 144 -13.26 -13.00 -4.48
N GLN A 145 -13.87 -14.09 -4.00
CA GLN A 145 -13.18 -15.38 -3.80
C GLN A 145 -12.84 -16.06 -5.14
N GLU A 146 -13.71 -15.97 -6.14
CA GLU A 146 -13.45 -16.55 -7.47
C GLU A 146 -12.33 -15.81 -8.20
N ARG A 147 -12.27 -14.47 -8.13
CA ARG A 147 -11.18 -13.68 -8.72
C ARG A 147 -9.83 -13.99 -8.09
N ARG A 148 -9.80 -14.20 -6.78
CA ARG A 148 -8.59 -14.62 -6.06
C ARG A 148 -8.12 -16.02 -6.45
N GLN A 149 -9.03 -16.99 -6.58
CA GLN A 149 -8.67 -18.34 -7.01
C GLN A 149 -8.14 -18.39 -8.44
N ARG A 150 -8.50 -17.40 -9.28
CA ARG A 150 -8.03 -17.26 -10.67
C ARG A 150 -6.81 -16.35 -10.79
N SER A 151 -6.24 -15.85 -9.70
CA SER A 151 -5.12 -14.92 -9.77
C SER A 151 -3.92 -15.58 -10.45
N SER A 152 -3.32 -14.86 -11.39
CA SER A 152 -2.09 -15.29 -12.06
C SER A 152 -0.90 -15.07 -11.14
N TYR A 153 0.25 -15.70 -11.45
CA TYR A 153 1.50 -15.43 -10.73
C TYR A 153 1.85 -13.92 -10.67
N ALA A 154 1.60 -13.18 -11.76
CA ALA A 154 1.80 -11.74 -11.78
C ALA A 154 0.85 -11.00 -10.82
N GLY A 155 -0.41 -11.45 -10.72
CA GLY A 155 -1.37 -10.92 -9.75
C GLY A 155 -0.94 -11.13 -8.31
N GLU A 156 -0.42 -12.32 -7.98
CA GLU A 156 0.12 -12.61 -6.65
C GLU A 156 1.32 -11.71 -6.31
N LEU A 157 2.26 -11.53 -7.25
CA LEU A 157 3.38 -10.60 -7.06
C LEU A 157 2.91 -9.15 -6.93
N PHE A 158 1.88 -8.75 -7.65
CA PHE A 158 1.27 -7.43 -7.50
C PHE A 158 0.71 -7.24 -6.08
N LEU A 159 -0.03 -8.21 -5.56
CA LEU A 159 -0.55 -8.16 -4.19
C LEU A 159 0.58 -8.10 -3.15
N MET A 160 1.63 -8.91 -3.34
CA MET A 160 2.84 -8.84 -2.50
C MET A 160 3.51 -7.46 -2.56
N MET A 161 3.56 -6.83 -3.73
CA MET A 161 4.07 -5.46 -3.90
C MET A 161 3.23 -4.46 -3.11
N VAL A 162 1.92 -4.54 -3.19
CA VAL A 162 1.01 -3.64 -2.45
C VAL A 162 1.18 -3.80 -0.94
N GLY A 163 1.28 -5.04 -0.45
CA GLY A 163 1.54 -5.29 0.96
C GLY A 163 2.91 -4.77 1.42
N ALA A 164 3.95 -4.94 0.59
CA ALA A 164 5.27 -4.36 0.84
C ALA A 164 5.25 -2.83 0.87
N LEU A 165 4.56 -2.20 -0.07
CA LEU A 165 4.34 -0.75 -0.10
C LEU A 165 3.63 -0.28 1.15
N PHE A 166 2.53 -0.93 1.53
CA PHE A 166 1.73 -0.53 2.68
C PHE A 166 2.53 -0.54 3.99
N VAL A 167 3.25 -1.62 4.27
CA VAL A 167 4.06 -1.70 5.49
C VAL A 167 5.31 -0.83 5.37
N GLY A 168 5.93 -0.80 4.19
CA GLY A 168 7.10 0.03 3.90
C GLY A 168 6.85 1.53 4.12
N PHE A 169 5.68 2.04 3.73
CA PHE A 169 5.31 3.45 3.97
C PHE A 169 5.34 3.83 5.44
N ASN A 170 4.95 2.92 6.32
CA ASN A 170 4.87 3.20 7.74
C ASN A 170 6.25 3.28 8.42
N VAL A 171 7.28 2.75 7.79
CA VAL A 171 8.63 2.65 8.36
C VAL A 171 9.64 3.53 7.61
N ALA A 172 9.51 3.63 6.28
CA ALA A 172 10.48 4.31 5.42
C ALA A 172 10.80 5.78 5.81
N PRO A 173 9.83 6.61 6.24
CA PRO A 173 10.11 7.99 6.59
C PRO A 173 10.80 8.14 7.95
N THR A 174 10.72 7.14 8.84
CA THR A 174 11.15 7.27 10.24
C THR A 174 12.67 7.36 10.39
N GLU A 175 13.14 8.12 11.37
CA GLU A 175 14.56 8.25 11.68
C GLU A 175 15.12 6.98 12.32
N GLU A 176 14.30 6.22 13.03
CA GLU A 176 14.66 4.93 13.63
C GLU A 176 15.16 3.93 12.59
N MET A 177 14.54 3.89 11.42
CA MET A 177 14.97 3.04 10.32
C MET A 177 16.40 3.37 9.90
N VAL A 178 16.71 4.66 9.73
CA VAL A 178 18.05 5.14 9.37
C VAL A 178 19.05 4.83 10.49
N LEU A 179 18.66 5.07 11.74
CA LEU A 179 19.51 4.81 12.92
C LEU A 179 19.83 3.32 13.07
N ILE A 180 18.87 2.44 12.84
CA ILE A 180 19.08 0.98 12.85
C ILE A 180 20.10 0.60 11.78
N ALA A 181 19.90 1.07 10.53
CA ALA A 181 20.82 0.81 9.43
C ALA A 181 22.25 1.25 9.74
N TYR A 182 22.40 2.42 10.35
CA TYR A 182 23.71 2.96 10.76
C TYR A 182 24.40 2.12 11.85
N LYS A 183 23.64 1.56 12.80
CA LYS A 183 24.20 0.71 13.88
C LYS A 183 24.57 -0.70 13.43
N MET A 184 24.07 -1.15 12.29
CA MET A 184 24.28 -2.52 11.82
C MET A 184 25.65 -2.71 11.21
N THR A 185 26.27 -3.83 11.49
CA THR A 185 27.45 -4.32 10.78
C THR A 185 27.03 -5.14 9.55
N PRO A 186 27.92 -5.40 8.58
CA PRO A 186 27.62 -6.24 7.43
C PRO A 186 27.04 -7.63 7.81
N TRP A 187 27.51 -8.21 8.92
CA TRP A 187 26.99 -9.50 9.42
C TRP A 187 25.54 -9.41 9.90
N HIS A 188 25.15 -8.30 10.54
CA HIS A 188 23.76 -8.06 10.92
C HIS A 188 22.89 -7.92 9.68
N THR A 189 23.36 -7.24 8.63
CA THR A 189 22.64 -7.08 7.35
C THR A 189 22.37 -8.43 6.70
N VAL A 190 23.40 -9.30 6.63
CA VAL A 190 23.24 -10.67 6.09
C VAL A 190 22.26 -11.49 6.93
N ALA A 191 22.43 -11.46 8.26
CA ALA A 191 21.54 -12.18 9.17
C ALA A 191 20.08 -11.73 9.05
N LEU A 192 19.84 -10.40 8.92
CA LEU A 192 18.50 -9.85 8.73
C LEU A 192 17.89 -10.25 7.39
N ALA A 193 18.70 -10.29 6.32
CA ALA A 193 18.24 -10.76 5.00
C ALA A 193 17.80 -12.23 5.06
N PHE A 194 18.57 -13.11 5.72
CA PHE A 194 18.18 -14.51 5.90
C PHE A 194 16.95 -14.66 6.79
N LEU A 195 16.83 -13.85 7.86
CA LEU A 195 15.64 -13.83 8.71
C LEU A 195 14.40 -13.41 7.92
N SER A 196 14.52 -12.37 7.09
CA SER A 196 13.44 -11.88 6.22
C SER A 196 12.96 -12.95 5.25
N LEU A 197 13.90 -13.62 4.57
CA LEU A 197 13.61 -14.73 3.67
C LEU A 197 12.95 -15.90 4.40
N GLY A 198 13.45 -16.25 5.58
CA GLY A 198 12.91 -17.35 6.39
C GLY A 198 11.47 -17.06 6.84
N LEU A 199 11.22 -15.88 7.38
CA LEU A 199 9.87 -15.48 7.81
C LEU A 199 8.92 -15.38 6.62
N LEU A 200 9.33 -14.73 5.52
CA LEU A 200 8.52 -14.67 4.30
C LEU A 200 8.15 -16.09 3.81
N HIS A 201 9.12 -17.02 3.83
CA HIS A 201 8.87 -18.40 3.42
C HIS A 201 7.85 -19.10 4.32
N VAL A 202 8.00 -18.98 5.64
CA VAL A 202 7.05 -19.54 6.61
C VAL A 202 5.64 -19.01 6.37
N PHE A 203 5.50 -17.68 6.18
CA PHE A 203 4.20 -17.06 5.90
C PHE A 203 3.62 -17.53 4.57
N VAL A 204 4.40 -17.50 3.49
CA VAL A 204 3.95 -17.98 2.16
C VAL A 204 3.46 -19.41 2.23
N TYR A 205 4.17 -20.26 2.99
CA TYR A 205 3.82 -21.68 3.11
C TYR A 205 2.58 -21.91 4.00
N THR A 206 2.43 -21.14 5.09
CA THR A 206 1.32 -21.31 6.04
C THR A 206 0.02 -20.68 5.57
N VAL A 207 0.09 -19.52 4.90
CA VAL A 207 -1.10 -18.81 4.41
C VAL A 207 -1.62 -19.41 3.10
N GLY A 208 -0.78 -20.08 2.31
CA GLY A 208 -1.10 -20.68 1.02
C GLY A 208 -1.45 -19.62 -0.04
N PHE A 209 -0.71 -19.54 -1.14
CA PHE A 209 -1.04 -18.65 -2.26
C PHE A 209 -1.91 -19.40 -3.28
N ALA A 210 -2.96 -18.77 -3.85
CA ALA A 210 -3.99 -19.42 -4.68
C ALA A 210 -3.47 -20.18 -5.91
N GLY A 211 -2.28 -19.90 -6.36
CA GLY A 211 -1.61 -20.68 -7.43
C GLY A 211 -1.01 -22.01 -6.95
N GLN A 212 -0.99 -22.30 -5.64
CA GLN A 212 -0.45 -23.56 -5.12
C GLN A 212 -1.45 -24.73 -5.23
N GLU A 213 -2.75 -24.46 -5.03
CA GLU A 213 -3.76 -25.51 -4.98
C GLU A 213 -4.12 -26.09 -6.35
N SER A 214 -3.89 -25.38 -7.45
CA SER A 214 -4.28 -25.78 -8.80
C SER A 214 -3.23 -26.59 -9.56
N ARG A 215 -2.03 -26.75 -9.04
CA ARG A 215 -0.95 -27.53 -9.67
C ARG A 215 -0.42 -28.58 -8.70
N GLY A 216 -1.03 -29.75 -8.76
CA GLY A 216 -0.85 -30.88 -7.87
C GLY A 216 0.56 -31.47 -7.68
N GLU A 217 1.63 -30.81 -8.07
CA GLU A 217 3.04 -31.19 -7.88
C GLU A 217 3.99 -29.99 -7.87
N ASP A 218 3.61 -28.83 -7.31
CA ASP A 218 4.60 -27.75 -7.14
C ASP A 218 5.58 -28.14 -6.04
N THR A 219 6.76 -28.61 -6.47
CA THR A 219 7.88 -28.96 -5.61
C THR A 219 8.23 -27.75 -4.72
N PHE A 220 8.52 -28.00 -3.41
CA PHE A 220 9.01 -27.00 -2.46
C PHE A 220 9.97 -25.96 -3.07
N ARG A 221 10.86 -26.39 -3.97
CA ARG A 221 11.80 -25.52 -4.69
C ARG A 221 11.09 -24.48 -5.60
N SER A 222 10.00 -24.86 -6.25
CA SER A 222 9.25 -23.96 -7.14
C SER A 222 8.58 -22.83 -6.34
N VAL A 223 7.93 -23.18 -5.23
CA VAL A 223 7.29 -22.21 -4.32
C VAL A 223 8.34 -21.30 -3.69
N PHE A 224 9.45 -21.86 -3.22
CA PHE A 224 10.54 -21.09 -2.64
C PHE A 224 11.11 -20.07 -3.63
N LEU A 225 11.47 -20.48 -4.83
CA LEU A 225 12.07 -19.56 -5.80
C LEU A 225 11.08 -18.51 -6.32
N ARG A 226 9.83 -18.87 -6.60
CA ARG A 226 8.85 -17.97 -7.18
C ARG A 226 8.29 -16.98 -6.17
N PHE A 227 7.85 -17.44 -5.02
CA PHE A 227 7.15 -16.60 -4.07
C PHE A 227 8.06 -16.07 -2.95
N THR A 228 9.00 -16.87 -2.45
CA THR A 228 9.88 -16.39 -1.37
C THR A 228 11.00 -15.52 -1.92
N VAL A 229 11.81 -16.05 -2.86
CA VAL A 229 12.93 -15.27 -3.41
C VAL A 229 12.42 -14.13 -4.28
N GLY A 230 11.42 -14.38 -5.15
CA GLY A 230 10.79 -13.36 -5.97
C GLY A 230 10.10 -12.27 -5.14
N GLY A 231 9.34 -12.68 -4.12
CA GLY A 231 8.67 -11.76 -3.19
C GLY A 231 9.63 -10.92 -2.36
N TYR A 232 10.74 -11.52 -1.88
CA TYR A 232 11.76 -10.76 -1.17
C TYR A 232 12.49 -9.79 -2.08
N GLY A 233 12.85 -10.22 -3.30
CA GLY A 233 13.42 -9.32 -4.31
C GLY A 233 12.50 -8.12 -4.59
N LEU A 234 11.20 -8.36 -4.70
CA LEU A 234 10.21 -7.32 -4.86
C LEU A 234 10.11 -6.39 -3.65
N ALA A 235 10.15 -6.94 -2.42
CA ALA A 235 10.17 -6.15 -1.19
C ALA A 235 11.43 -5.25 -1.10
N LEU A 236 12.59 -5.72 -1.53
CA LEU A 236 13.81 -4.92 -1.61
C LEU A 236 13.71 -3.81 -2.67
N LEU A 237 13.12 -4.08 -3.83
CA LEU A 237 12.86 -3.05 -4.86
C LEU A 237 11.90 -1.98 -4.37
N VAL A 238 10.82 -2.37 -3.71
CA VAL A 238 9.88 -1.44 -3.07
C VAL A 238 10.60 -0.62 -2.00
N SER A 239 11.42 -1.25 -1.17
CA SER A 239 12.21 -0.56 -0.14
C SER A 239 13.16 0.47 -0.74
N PHE A 240 13.88 0.12 -1.79
CA PHE A 240 14.73 1.08 -2.51
C PHE A 240 13.92 2.25 -3.08
N TYR A 241 12.77 1.96 -3.72
CA TYR A 241 11.89 2.99 -4.26
C TYR A 241 11.40 3.96 -3.17
N LEU A 242 10.98 3.45 -2.02
CA LEU A 242 10.51 4.27 -0.90
C LEU A 242 11.64 5.11 -0.30
N LEU A 243 12.82 4.53 -0.07
CA LEU A 243 13.98 5.25 0.43
C LEU A 243 14.41 6.37 -0.53
N TRP A 244 14.38 6.10 -1.84
CA TRP A 244 14.67 7.11 -2.85
C TRP A 244 13.59 8.20 -2.87
N THR A 245 12.33 7.83 -2.80
CA THR A 245 11.19 8.74 -2.79
C THR A 245 11.26 9.69 -1.59
N PHE A 246 11.55 9.17 -0.40
CA PHE A 246 11.63 9.95 0.85
C PHE A 246 13.01 10.56 1.12
N GLU A 247 13.86 10.66 0.10
CA GLU A 247 15.17 11.31 0.17
C GLU A 247 16.16 10.68 1.18
N ARG A 248 15.96 9.40 1.53
CA ARG A 248 16.80 8.67 2.48
C ARG A 248 18.05 8.01 1.86
N VAL A 249 18.31 8.21 0.55
CA VAL A 249 19.46 7.63 -0.15
C VAL A 249 20.61 8.62 -0.39
N GLY A 250 20.36 9.90 -0.16
CA GLY A 250 21.35 10.96 -0.43
C GLY A 250 22.59 10.86 0.47
N GLY A 251 23.78 10.83 -0.14
CA GLY A 251 25.05 10.83 0.62
C GLY A 251 25.46 9.50 1.23
N LEU A 252 24.69 8.42 1.04
CA LEU A 252 25.03 7.09 1.53
C LEU A 252 26.11 6.43 0.67
N SER A 253 27.04 5.72 1.32
CA SER A 253 27.91 4.77 0.63
C SER A 253 27.12 3.56 0.12
N ALA A 254 27.68 2.80 -0.82
CA ALA A 254 27.01 1.61 -1.36
C ALA A 254 26.62 0.59 -0.26
N MET A 255 27.45 0.42 0.76
CA MET A 255 27.17 -0.48 1.87
C MET A 255 26.03 0.03 2.75
N GLU A 256 26.03 1.31 3.10
CA GLU A 256 24.96 1.94 3.88
C GLU A 256 23.62 1.86 3.13
N LEU A 257 23.64 2.09 1.82
CA LEU A 257 22.45 1.97 0.97
C LEU A 257 21.91 0.54 1.00
N VAL A 258 22.76 -0.48 0.79
CA VAL A 258 22.35 -1.89 0.84
C VAL A 258 21.79 -2.24 2.22
N THR A 259 22.46 -1.80 3.30
CA THR A 259 21.99 -2.04 4.67
C THR A 259 20.61 -1.40 4.89
N SER A 260 20.42 -0.13 4.47
CA SER A 260 19.13 0.57 4.59
C SER A 260 18.01 -0.15 3.82
N ILE A 261 18.31 -0.62 2.59
CA ILE A 261 17.34 -1.38 1.79
C ILE A 261 16.96 -2.69 2.50
N VAL A 262 17.91 -3.40 3.11
CA VAL A 262 17.64 -4.65 3.83
C VAL A 262 16.88 -4.39 5.12
N VAL A 263 17.18 -3.32 5.85
CA VAL A 263 16.47 -2.92 7.07
C VAL A 263 14.99 -2.63 6.77
N LEU A 264 14.73 -1.80 5.76
CA LEU A 264 13.35 -1.53 5.32
C LEU A 264 12.73 -2.76 4.64
N GLY A 265 13.54 -3.59 3.98
CA GLY A 265 13.14 -4.82 3.33
C GLY A 265 12.55 -5.86 4.30
N PHE A 266 12.93 -5.83 5.57
CA PHE A 266 12.37 -6.71 6.59
C PHE A 266 10.88 -6.46 6.84
N PRO A 267 10.40 -5.28 7.25
CA PRO A 267 8.97 -5.01 7.39
C PRO A 267 8.23 -5.07 6.04
N ALA A 268 8.85 -4.65 4.93
CA ALA A 268 8.26 -4.77 3.61
C ALA A 268 8.02 -6.24 3.20
N ALA A 269 8.94 -7.14 3.52
CA ALA A 269 8.77 -8.58 3.29
C ALA A 269 7.62 -9.16 4.12
N LEU A 270 7.45 -8.73 5.37
CA LEU A 270 6.29 -9.12 6.19
C LEU A 270 4.99 -8.59 5.59
N GLY A 271 4.99 -7.36 5.08
CA GLY A 271 3.87 -6.78 4.33
C GLY A 271 3.52 -7.61 3.09
N ALA A 272 4.53 -7.99 2.30
CA ALA A 272 4.34 -8.86 1.15
C ALA A 272 3.76 -10.23 1.54
N ALA A 273 4.24 -10.82 2.64
CA ALA A 273 3.76 -12.10 3.16
C ALA A 273 2.29 -12.05 3.59
N THR A 274 1.87 -10.94 4.20
CA THR A 274 0.51 -10.75 4.72
C THR A 274 -0.45 -10.14 3.71
N ALA A 275 0.01 -9.83 2.49
CA ALA A 275 -0.77 -9.16 1.46
C ALA A 275 -2.14 -9.81 1.22
N ARG A 276 -2.22 -11.14 1.21
CA ARG A 276 -3.48 -11.89 1.07
C ARG A 276 -4.44 -11.77 2.23
N LEU A 277 -3.95 -11.40 3.40
CA LEU A 277 -4.80 -11.14 4.56
C LEU A 277 -5.35 -9.71 4.51
N ILE A 278 -4.67 -8.82 3.80
CA ILE A 278 -5.00 -7.40 3.70
C ILE A 278 -5.88 -7.15 2.45
N VAL A 279 -5.55 -7.76 1.33
CA VAL A 279 -6.25 -7.69 0.05
C VAL A 279 -7.06 -8.96 -0.17
#